data_b600003ebd75be853e1c024b100714fe
#
_entry.id   b600003ebd75be853e1c024b100714fe
#
_cell.length_a   1.000
_cell.length_b   1.000
_cell.length_c   1.000
_cell.angle_alpha   90.00
_cell.angle_beta   90.00
_cell.angle_gamma   90.00
#
_symmetry.space_group_name_H-M   'P 1'
#
loop_
_entity.id
_entity.type
_entity.pdbx_description
1 polymer ?
#
loop_
_entity_poly.entity_id
_entity_poly.type
_entity_poly.pdbx_seq_one_letter_code
_entity_poly.pdbx_strand_id
1 'polypeptide(L)'
;IDQAKVAISNTGKITLQDTLDFETKEQLEFVVEVFDGKNTVQTPVTIQLDNINDLTANVDYTDNLLHEGASIDSTVANINVIGDSTLNYSLSGTNSSDFSVTSDGKIKVAQNLDHSSKDIYDLVLRVEGRHDTLDVPVSISIKANEAPIIGTECLNSCSVEELATVGTTVIQSSRQDNDTDSITYSLIDNFDGKFSIDQNTGAVSVAGKLDFENQSL
;
A
#
# COMPACT_ATOMS: atom_id res chain seq x y z
N ILE A 1 -2.63 -39.52 12.70
CA ILE A 1 -2.81 -40.63 11.73
C ILE A 1 -3.73 -40.14 10.62
N ASP A 2 -3.32 -40.31 9.36
CA ASP A 2 -3.94 -39.73 8.17
C ASP A 2 -4.87 -40.70 7.43
N GLN A 3 -5.58 -41.53 8.15
CA GLN A 3 -6.44 -42.57 7.55
C GLN A 3 -7.52 -42.01 6.61
N ALA A 4 -8.00 -40.79 6.85
CA ALA A 4 -8.99 -40.15 5.99
C ALA A 4 -8.44 -39.71 4.63
N LYS A 5 -7.13 -39.58 4.49
CA LYS A 5 -6.46 -39.15 3.25
C LYS A 5 -6.18 -40.31 2.28
N VAL A 6 -6.36 -41.56 2.73
CA VAL A 6 -6.05 -42.75 1.93
C VAL A 6 -7.20 -43.75 1.99
N ALA A 7 -7.34 -44.55 0.95
CA ALA A 7 -8.21 -45.73 0.91
C ALA A 7 -7.41 -46.96 0.51
N ILE A 8 -7.81 -48.12 1.04
CA ILE A 8 -7.23 -49.41 0.68
C ILE A 8 -8.30 -50.31 -0.02
N SER A 9 -7.93 -50.92 -1.14
CA SER A 9 -8.79 -51.85 -1.83
C SER A 9 -8.68 -53.26 -1.26
N ASN A 10 -9.60 -54.15 -1.63
CA ASN A 10 -9.56 -55.57 -1.24
C ASN A 10 -8.31 -56.31 -1.76
N THR A 11 -7.59 -55.73 -2.73
CA THR A 11 -6.32 -56.29 -3.24
C THR A 11 -5.07 -55.69 -2.54
N GLY A 12 -5.28 -54.83 -1.52
CA GLY A 12 -4.20 -54.16 -0.78
C GLY A 12 -3.64 -52.94 -1.49
N LYS A 13 -4.24 -52.44 -2.57
CA LYS A 13 -3.83 -51.20 -3.25
C LYS A 13 -4.27 -50.00 -2.40
N ILE A 14 -3.33 -49.15 -2.06
CA ILE A 14 -3.57 -47.87 -1.37
C ILE A 14 -3.69 -46.76 -2.42
N THR A 15 -4.68 -45.89 -2.26
CA THR A 15 -4.95 -44.75 -3.14
C THR A 15 -5.22 -43.49 -2.31
N LEU A 16 -4.77 -42.35 -2.81
CA LEU A 16 -5.10 -41.05 -2.22
C LEU A 16 -6.58 -40.73 -2.45
N GLN A 17 -7.19 -40.08 -1.47
CA GLN A 17 -8.60 -39.67 -1.48
C GLN A 17 -8.76 -38.15 -1.44
N ASP A 18 -7.68 -37.40 -1.24
CA ASP A 18 -7.69 -35.96 -1.09
C ASP A 18 -6.40 -35.35 -1.64
N THR A 19 -6.37 -34.05 -1.87
CA THR A 19 -5.18 -33.29 -2.20
C THR A 19 -4.24 -33.24 -0.99
N LEU A 20 -2.96 -33.22 -1.29
CA LEU A 20 -1.90 -33.13 -0.30
C LEU A 20 -1.23 -31.75 -0.44
N ASP A 21 -0.73 -31.26 0.67
CA ASP A 21 -0.07 -29.98 0.79
C ASP A 21 1.16 -30.22 1.68
N PHE A 22 2.35 -30.08 1.07
CA PHE A 22 3.62 -30.35 1.71
C PHE A 22 3.91 -29.34 2.84
N GLU A 23 3.53 -28.07 2.67
CA GLU A 23 3.74 -27.00 3.63
C GLU A 23 2.93 -27.21 4.91
N THR A 24 1.77 -27.86 4.76
CA THR A 24 0.94 -28.27 5.90
C THR A 24 1.45 -29.54 6.53
N LYS A 25 1.93 -30.50 5.74
CA LYS A 25 2.39 -31.78 6.24
C LYS A 25 3.34 -32.49 5.29
N GLU A 26 4.59 -32.69 5.72
CA GLU A 26 5.68 -33.26 4.93
C GLU A 26 5.60 -34.79 4.74
N GLN A 27 4.76 -35.49 5.53
CA GLN A 27 4.61 -36.95 5.44
C GLN A 27 3.20 -37.40 5.87
N LEU A 28 2.72 -38.48 5.26
CA LEU A 28 1.53 -39.19 5.69
C LEU A 28 1.88 -40.36 6.58
N GLU A 29 1.14 -40.56 7.66
CA GLU A 29 1.28 -41.67 8.58
C GLU A 29 -0.06 -42.36 8.81
N PHE A 30 -0.11 -43.65 8.54
CA PHE A 30 -1.29 -44.48 8.79
C PHE A 30 -0.91 -45.91 9.14
N VAL A 31 -1.85 -46.71 9.60
CA VAL A 31 -1.66 -48.10 9.94
C VAL A 31 -2.47 -48.98 9.00
N VAL A 32 -1.82 -49.90 8.36
CA VAL A 32 -2.49 -50.97 7.59
C VAL A 32 -2.77 -52.15 8.53
N GLU A 33 -4.03 -52.57 8.55
CA GLU A 33 -4.46 -53.76 9.27
C GLU A 33 -4.87 -54.86 8.30
N VAL A 34 -4.43 -56.08 8.56
CA VAL A 34 -4.83 -57.26 7.83
C VAL A 34 -5.44 -58.27 8.80
N PHE A 35 -6.63 -58.76 8.43
CA PHE A 35 -7.37 -59.76 9.21
C PHE A 35 -7.69 -60.99 8.34
N ASP A 36 -7.31 -62.18 8.85
CA ASP A 36 -7.51 -63.46 8.13
C ASP A 36 -8.76 -64.24 8.57
N GLY A 37 -9.64 -63.59 9.35
CA GLY A 37 -10.83 -64.22 9.91
C GLY A 37 -10.61 -64.72 11.35
N LYS A 38 -9.37 -64.72 11.84
CA LYS A 38 -8.99 -65.18 13.17
C LYS A 38 -7.96 -64.30 13.83
N ASN A 39 -6.94 -63.87 13.13
CA ASN A 39 -5.83 -63.07 13.66
C ASN A 39 -5.78 -61.71 12.93
N THR A 40 -5.34 -60.69 13.66
CA THR A 40 -5.13 -59.35 13.15
C THR A 40 -3.65 -58.99 13.22
N VAL A 41 -3.09 -58.44 12.14
CA VAL A 41 -1.73 -57.90 12.08
C VAL A 41 -1.82 -56.45 11.63
N GLN A 42 -1.11 -55.56 12.31
CA GLN A 42 -1.05 -54.12 12.02
C GLN A 42 0.38 -53.73 11.66
N THR A 43 0.53 -52.86 10.65
CA THR A 43 1.81 -52.33 10.22
C THR A 43 1.71 -50.84 9.99
N PRO A 44 2.55 -50.02 10.66
CA PRO A 44 2.64 -48.61 10.38
C PRO A 44 3.25 -48.36 8.99
N VAL A 45 2.72 -47.41 8.28
CA VAL A 45 3.21 -46.94 6.97
C VAL A 45 3.42 -45.43 7.03
N THR A 46 4.59 -45.00 6.58
CA THR A 46 4.95 -43.60 6.41
C THR A 46 5.23 -43.35 4.92
N ILE A 47 4.61 -42.35 4.34
CA ILE A 47 4.85 -41.86 2.98
C ILE A 47 5.41 -40.47 3.09
N GLN A 48 6.63 -40.24 2.60
CA GLN A 48 7.19 -38.89 2.45
C GLN A 48 6.55 -38.21 1.26
N LEU A 49 6.26 -36.93 1.37
CA LEU A 49 5.81 -36.09 0.28
C LEU A 49 7.03 -35.39 -0.33
N ASP A 50 7.00 -35.19 -1.63
CA ASP A 50 7.98 -34.35 -2.31
C ASP A 50 7.40 -32.95 -2.44
N ASN A 51 8.17 -31.93 -2.07
CA ASN A 51 7.77 -30.53 -2.24
C ASN A 51 7.68 -30.17 -3.73
N ILE A 52 6.63 -29.46 -4.09
CA ILE A 52 6.46 -28.82 -5.40
C ILE A 52 6.23 -27.34 -5.10
N ASN A 53 7.13 -26.49 -5.59
CA ASN A 53 6.96 -25.04 -5.43
C ASN A 53 5.63 -24.59 -6.07
N ASP A 54 4.66 -24.28 -5.25
CA ASP A 54 3.34 -23.75 -5.63
C ASP A 54 3.14 -22.30 -5.20
N LEU A 55 4.20 -21.65 -4.70
CA LEU A 55 4.20 -20.27 -4.26
C LEU A 55 3.87 -19.35 -5.44
N THR A 56 2.80 -18.60 -5.33
CA THR A 56 2.40 -17.57 -6.30
C THR A 56 2.19 -16.24 -5.59
N ALA A 57 2.53 -15.14 -6.26
CA ALA A 57 2.35 -13.80 -5.72
C ALA A 57 1.83 -12.85 -6.79
N ASN A 58 0.92 -11.95 -6.36
CA ASN A 58 0.44 -10.83 -7.15
C ASN A 58 0.76 -9.52 -6.42
N VAL A 59 1.18 -8.49 -7.16
CA VAL A 59 1.45 -7.16 -6.64
C VAL A 59 0.33 -6.23 -7.09
N ASP A 60 -0.50 -5.81 -6.14
CA ASP A 60 -1.63 -4.91 -6.38
C ASP A 60 -1.21 -3.49 -6.02
N TYR A 61 -0.97 -2.65 -7.01
CA TYR A 61 -0.63 -1.24 -6.80
C TYR A 61 -1.84 -0.47 -6.26
N THR A 62 -1.63 0.31 -5.21
CA THR A 62 -2.70 1.08 -4.54
C THR A 62 -3.09 2.32 -5.34
N ASP A 63 -2.15 2.88 -6.09
CA ASP A 63 -2.36 3.98 -7.02
C ASP A 63 -1.46 3.79 -8.23
N ASN A 64 -1.98 4.07 -9.43
CA ASN A 64 -1.18 4.07 -10.65
C ASN A 64 -0.36 5.37 -10.81
N LEU A 65 -0.39 6.26 -9.83
CA LEU A 65 0.11 7.63 -9.91
C LEU A 65 0.93 8.00 -8.67
N LEU A 66 1.98 7.23 -8.35
CA LEU A 66 2.90 7.65 -7.29
C LEU A 66 3.63 8.93 -7.74
N HIS A 67 3.57 9.97 -6.90
CA HIS A 67 4.23 11.26 -7.14
C HIS A 67 5.53 11.38 -6.35
N GLU A 68 6.46 12.21 -6.81
CA GLU A 68 7.71 12.47 -6.09
C GLU A 68 7.48 13.09 -4.71
N GLY A 69 6.36 13.81 -4.51
CA GLY A 69 5.93 14.35 -3.21
C GLY A 69 5.29 13.34 -2.26
N ALA A 70 5.19 12.07 -2.64
CA ALA A 70 4.55 11.05 -1.81
C ALA A 70 5.24 10.94 -0.44
N SER A 71 4.44 10.89 0.62
CA SER A 71 4.95 10.82 1.99
C SER A 71 5.69 9.50 2.26
N ILE A 72 6.78 9.58 3.03
CA ILE A 72 7.43 8.38 3.56
C ILE A 72 6.39 7.55 4.34
N ASP A 73 6.49 6.23 4.28
CA ASP A 73 5.55 5.23 4.79
C ASP A 73 4.21 5.12 4.04
N SER A 74 3.95 5.92 3.00
CA SER A 74 2.78 5.69 2.16
C SER A 74 2.87 4.34 1.45
N THR A 75 1.74 3.63 1.35
CA THR A 75 1.67 2.32 0.70
C THR A 75 1.60 2.50 -0.82
N VAL A 76 2.50 1.82 -1.53
CA VAL A 76 2.60 1.80 -2.99
C VAL A 76 1.85 0.61 -3.57
N ALA A 77 1.99 -0.56 -2.94
CA ALA A 77 1.36 -1.79 -3.38
C ALA A 77 1.12 -2.76 -2.23
N ASN A 78 0.15 -3.64 -2.41
CA ASN A 78 -0.09 -4.80 -1.55
C ASN A 78 0.35 -6.07 -2.27
N ILE A 79 0.97 -6.99 -1.55
CA ILE A 79 1.43 -8.27 -2.06
C ILE A 79 0.46 -9.34 -1.58
N ASN A 80 -0.18 -10.04 -2.51
CA ASN A 80 -1.05 -11.17 -2.22
C ASN A 80 -0.33 -12.45 -2.61
N VAL A 81 -0.09 -13.33 -1.65
CA VAL A 81 0.64 -14.60 -1.83
C VAL A 81 -0.26 -15.77 -1.53
N ILE A 82 -0.11 -16.83 -2.32
CA ILE A 82 -0.77 -18.12 -2.13
C ILE A 82 0.33 -19.19 -2.17
N GLY A 83 0.18 -20.25 -1.37
CA GLY A 83 1.06 -21.42 -1.35
C GLY A 83 1.78 -21.63 -0.01
N ASP A 84 1.97 -20.60 0.83
CA ASP A 84 2.58 -20.74 2.14
C ASP A 84 1.97 -19.78 3.17
N SER A 85 2.07 -20.11 4.44
CA SER A 85 1.54 -19.32 5.55
C SER A 85 2.62 -18.52 6.31
N THR A 86 3.89 -18.88 6.13
CA THR A 86 5.03 -18.19 6.77
C THR A 86 5.89 -17.55 5.70
N LEU A 87 5.77 -16.23 5.56
CA LEU A 87 6.36 -15.48 4.46
C LEU A 87 7.33 -14.41 4.97
N ASN A 88 8.47 -14.31 4.29
CA ASN A 88 9.40 -13.20 4.40
C ASN A 88 9.51 -12.49 3.05
N TYR A 89 9.67 -11.17 3.10
CA TYR A 89 9.74 -10.34 1.92
C TYR A 89 11.01 -9.52 1.89
N SER A 90 11.61 -9.36 0.71
CA SER A 90 12.72 -8.44 0.49
C SER A 90 12.63 -7.80 -0.89
N LEU A 91 13.15 -6.57 -1.00
CA LEU A 91 13.27 -5.84 -2.26
C LEU A 91 14.74 -5.75 -2.64
N SER A 92 15.01 -5.92 -3.92
CA SER A 92 16.34 -5.75 -4.52
C SER A 92 16.25 -5.02 -5.86
N GLY A 93 17.40 -4.60 -6.40
CA GLY A 93 17.49 -3.81 -7.62
C GLY A 93 18.08 -2.42 -7.35
N THR A 94 18.32 -1.67 -8.42
CA THR A 94 18.90 -0.32 -8.31
C THR A 94 17.92 0.63 -7.61
N ASN A 95 18.39 1.28 -6.55
CA ASN A 95 17.59 2.18 -5.70
C ASN A 95 16.43 1.47 -4.95
N SER A 96 16.57 0.16 -4.69
CA SER A 96 15.58 -0.55 -3.86
C SER A 96 15.44 0.02 -2.44
N SER A 97 16.46 0.75 -1.94
CA SER A 97 16.42 1.46 -0.65
C SER A 97 15.43 2.62 -0.59
N ASP A 98 14.93 3.10 -1.74
CA ASP A 98 13.92 4.16 -1.80
C ASP A 98 12.52 3.63 -1.45
N PHE A 99 12.41 2.29 -1.37
CA PHE A 99 11.22 1.57 -0.95
C PHE A 99 11.56 0.59 0.16
N SER A 100 10.54 0.19 0.90
CA SER A 100 10.59 -0.87 1.90
C SER A 100 9.47 -1.86 1.67
N VAL A 101 9.65 -3.10 2.13
CA VAL A 101 8.56 -4.07 2.18
C VAL A 101 8.35 -4.50 3.62
N THR A 102 7.10 -4.53 4.05
CA THR A 102 6.70 -4.90 5.41
C THR A 102 6.40 -6.39 5.51
N SER A 103 6.44 -6.95 6.73
CA SER A 103 6.12 -8.36 6.99
C SER A 103 4.67 -8.73 6.70
N ASP A 104 3.77 -7.75 6.60
CA ASP A 104 2.37 -7.95 6.19
C ASP A 104 2.16 -7.76 4.68
N GLY A 105 3.24 -7.76 3.89
CA GLY A 105 3.17 -7.76 2.43
C GLY A 105 2.79 -6.41 1.83
N LYS A 106 3.32 -5.29 2.34
CA LYS A 106 3.11 -3.97 1.73
C LYS A 106 4.42 -3.37 1.27
N ILE A 107 4.45 -2.87 0.05
CA ILE A 107 5.53 -2.03 -0.46
C ILE A 107 5.21 -0.58 -0.09
N LYS A 108 6.17 0.11 0.52
CA LYS A 108 6.03 1.47 1.01
C LYS A 108 7.16 2.36 0.53
N VAL A 109 6.91 3.65 0.42
CA VAL A 109 7.93 4.68 0.21
C VAL A 109 8.84 4.75 1.44
N ALA A 110 10.16 4.67 1.25
CA ALA A 110 11.15 4.71 2.33
C ALA A 110 12.05 5.95 2.30
N GLN A 111 12.14 6.63 1.16
CA GLN A 111 12.93 7.84 0.96
C GLN A 111 12.13 8.87 0.16
N ASN A 112 12.58 10.12 0.18
CA ASN A 112 12.03 11.14 -0.71
C ASN A 112 12.33 10.77 -2.16
N LEU A 113 11.30 10.75 -2.99
CA LEU A 113 11.39 10.44 -4.40
C LEU A 113 11.65 11.72 -5.19
N ASP A 114 12.39 11.62 -6.30
CA ASP A 114 12.70 12.71 -7.20
C ASP A 114 12.57 12.21 -8.64
N HIS A 115 11.48 12.62 -9.28
CA HIS A 115 11.16 12.24 -10.66
C HIS A 115 12.25 12.66 -11.67
N SER A 116 12.90 13.80 -11.44
CA SER A 116 13.94 14.30 -12.33
C SER A 116 15.20 13.43 -12.30
N SER A 117 15.45 12.77 -11.18
CA SER A 117 16.56 11.83 -11.00
C SER A 117 16.21 10.43 -11.46
N LYS A 118 14.97 10.01 -11.22
CA LYS A 118 14.49 8.66 -11.58
C LYS A 118 12.96 8.60 -11.62
N ASP A 119 12.44 8.28 -12.79
CA ASP A 119 11.01 8.21 -13.07
C ASP A 119 10.43 6.78 -13.01
N ILE A 120 11.27 5.74 -13.16
CA ILE A 120 10.87 4.33 -13.13
C ILE A 120 11.86 3.53 -12.27
N TYR A 121 11.32 2.75 -11.36
CA TYR A 121 12.05 1.81 -10.50
C TYR A 121 11.68 0.39 -10.89
N ASP A 122 12.64 -0.32 -11.50
CA ASP A 122 12.53 -1.74 -11.78
C ASP A 122 13.23 -2.51 -10.67
N LEU A 123 12.42 -3.15 -9.84
CA LEU A 123 12.83 -3.87 -8.64
C LEU A 123 12.47 -5.35 -8.77
N VAL A 124 13.05 -6.16 -7.92
CA VAL A 124 12.68 -7.55 -7.73
C VAL A 124 12.20 -7.71 -6.28
N LEU A 125 10.96 -8.12 -6.13
CA LEU A 125 10.40 -8.58 -4.87
C LEU A 125 10.73 -10.06 -4.73
N ARG A 126 11.46 -10.42 -3.69
CA ARG A 126 11.64 -11.81 -3.27
C ARG A 126 10.66 -12.14 -2.17
N VAL A 127 9.90 -13.21 -2.39
CA VAL A 127 9.01 -13.84 -1.42
C VAL A 127 9.64 -15.16 -1.01
N GLU A 128 9.91 -15.35 0.27
CA GLU A 128 10.47 -16.55 0.82
C GLU A 128 9.44 -17.20 1.75
N GLY A 129 8.96 -18.37 1.38
CA GLY A 129 8.17 -19.26 2.20
C GLY A 129 9.06 -20.18 3.05
N ARG A 130 8.47 -21.16 3.70
CA ARG A 130 9.20 -22.14 4.51
C ARG A 130 10.13 -23.01 3.68
N HIS A 131 9.71 -23.42 2.51
CA HIS A 131 10.42 -24.35 1.63
C HIS A 131 10.66 -23.77 0.23
N ASP A 132 9.94 -22.75 -0.15
CA ASP A 132 9.91 -22.19 -1.49
C ASP A 132 10.33 -20.73 -1.53
N THR A 133 10.80 -20.31 -2.70
CA THR A 133 11.19 -18.93 -2.96
C THR A 133 10.65 -18.50 -4.32
N LEU A 134 10.12 -17.29 -4.38
CA LEU A 134 9.60 -16.69 -5.60
C LEU A 134 10.17 -15.29 -5.79
N ASP A 135 10.70 -15.01 -6.98
CA ASP A 135 11.11 -13.66 -7.39
C ASP A 135 10.07 -13.08 -8.35
N VAL A 136 9.53 -11.91 -8.00
CA VAL A 136 8.49 -11.20 -8.75
C VAL A 136 9.03 -9.86 -9.22
N PRO A 137 9.00 -9.54 -10.52
CA PRO A 137 9.37 -8.22 -11.01
C PRO A 137 8.34 -7.19 -10.55
N VAL A 138 8.83 -6.03 -10.06
CA VAL A 138 8.03 -4.91 -9.60
C VAL A 138 8.53 -3.67 -10.33
N SER A 139 7.63 -2.99 -11.07
CA SER A 139 7.95 -1.73 -11.73
C SER A 139 7.09 -0.61 -11.15
N ILE A 140 7.72 0.40 -10.57
CA ILE A 140 7.06 1.54 -9.94
C ILE A 140 7.41 2.78 -10.74
N SER A 141 6.40 3.45 -11.31
CA SER A 141 6.55 4.72 -12.02
C SER A 141 6.26 5.88 -11.10
N ILE A 142 7.12 6.90 -11.14
CA ILE A 142 6.97 8.14 -10.38
C ILE A 142 6.53 9.23 -11.34
N LYS A 143 5.60 10.08 -10.92
CA LYS A 143 5.23 11.31 -11.62
C LYS A 143 5.91 12.51 -10.99
N ALA A 144 6.20 13.51 -11.83
CA ALA A 144 6.60 14.81 -11.33
C ALA A 144 5.49 15.45 -10.51
N ASN A 145 5.85 16.17 -9.47
CA ASN A 145 4.91 17.00 -8.71
C ASN A 145 4.44 18.17 -9.57
N GLU A 146 3.13 18.34 -9.72
CA GLU A 146 2.53 19.48 -10.41
C GLU A 146 2.29 20.61 -9.41
N ALA A 147 2.52 21.86 -9.86
CA ALA A 147 2.26 23.01 -8.99
C ALA A 147 0.75 23.19 -8.80
N PRO A 148 0.28 23.51 -7.59
CA PRO A 148 -1.13 23.77 -7.34
C PRO A 148 -1.61 24.98 -8.13
N ILE A 149 -2.83 24.87 -8.67
CA ILE A 149 -3.51 25.98 -9.33
C ILE A 149 -4.42 26.66 -8.31
N ILE A 150 -4.24 27.96 -8.13
CA ILE A 150 -5.09 28.76 -7.25
C ILE A 150 -6.07 29.61 -8.10
N GLY A 151 -7.33 29.49 -7.77
CA GLY A 151 -8.39 30.41 -8.20
C GLY A 151 -8.82 31.27 -7.02
N THR A 152 -9.18 32.52 -7.29
CA THR A 152 -9.74 33.41 -6.29
C THR A 152 -11.13 33.83 -6.72
N GLU A 153 -12.12 33.58 -5.87
CA GLU A 153 -13.49 34.08 -6.07
C GLU A 153 -13.76 35.19 -5.07
N CYS A 154 -14.04 36.35 -5.61
CA CYS A 154 -14.40 37.46 -4.79
C CYS A 154 -15.85 37.37 -4.32
N LEU A 155 -16.02 37.41 -3.04
CA LEU A 155 -17.35 37.64 -2.45
C LEU A 155 -17.67 39.14 -2.58
N ASN A 156 -18.87 39.47 -3.00
CA ASN A 156 -19.33 40.87 -3.17
C ASN A 156 -18.44 41.72 -4.10
N SER A 157 -18.05 41.18 -5.26
CA SER A 157 -17.26 41.89 -6.26
C SER A 157 -15.90 42.41 -5.78
N CYS A 158 -15.24 41.72 -4.84
CA CYS A 158 -13.98 42.12 -4.20
C CYS A 158 -14.06 43.47 -3.44
N SER A 159 -15.22 43.85 -2.97
CA SER A 159 -15.38 45.03 -2.14
C SER A 159 -15.74 44.67 -0.72
N VAL A 160 -15.23 45.44 0.22
CA VAL A 160 -15.55 45.36 1.64
C VAL A 160 -15.74 46.74 2.19
N GLU A 161 -16.75 46.92 3.04
CA GLU A 161 -17.02 48.22 3.66
C GLU A 161 -15.97 48.52 4.74
N GLU A 162 -15.59 49.78 4.93
CA GLU A 162 -14.59 50.19 5.94
C GLU A 162 -14.99 49.86 7.38
N LEU A 163 -16.28 49.74 7.64
CA LEU A 163 -16.84 49.37 8.94
C LEU A 163 -17.13 47.87 9.06
N ALA A 164 -16.69 47.05 8.11
CA ALA A 164 -16.86 45.60 8.18
C ALA A 164 -16.25 45.04 9.47
N THR A 165 -16.98 44.15 10.08
CA THR A 165 -16.52 43.51 11.33
C THR A 165 -15.33 42.58 11.09
N VAL A 166 -14.43 42.52 12.06
CA VAL A 166 -13.34 41.53 12.07
C VAL A 166 -13.95 40.12 11.96
N GLY A 167 -13.39 39.30 11.07
CA GLY A 167 -13.90 37.97 10.72
C GLY A 167 -14.81 37.96 9.48
N THR A 168 -15.16 39.10 8.91
CA THR A 168 -15.91 39.14 7.64
C THR A 168 -15.05 38.55 6.53
N THR A 169 -15.51 37.48 5.90
CA THR A 169 -14.82 36.86 4.75
C THR A 169 -15.04 37.67 3.48
N VAL A 170 -13.97 37.97 2.79
CA VAL A 170 -13.97 38.85 1.59
C VAL A 170 -13.68 38.03 0.34
N ILE A 171 -12.75 37.10 0.42
CA ILE A 171 -12.32 36.28 -0.70
C ILE A 171 -12.35 34.81 -0.24
N GLN A 172 -12.85 33.95 -1.12
CA GLN A 172 -12.68 32.50 -1.00
C GLN A 172 -11.73 32.04 -2.09
N SER A 173 -10.59 31.50 -1.69
CA SER A 173 -9.67 30.86 -2.64
C SER A 173 -10.16 29.45 -2.93
N SER A 174 -10.20 29.09 -4.21
CA SER A 174 -10.35 27.70 -4.65
C SER A 174 -8.98 27.13 -5.00
N ARG A 175 -8.82 25.84 -4.87
CA ARG A 175 -7.61 25.13 -5.23
C ARG A 175 -7.91 24.00 -6.18
N GLN A 176 -6.98 23.74 -7.07
CA GLN A 176 -6.92 22.51 -7.82
C GLN A 176 -5.47 22.01 -7.76
N ASP A 177 -5.31 20.79 -7.33
CA ASP A 177 -4.06 20.08 -7.35
C ASP A 177 -4.33 18.66 -7.87
N ASN A 178 -3.60 18.25 -8.90
CA ASN A 178 -3.82 16.96 -9.53
C ASN A 178 -3.12 15.83 -8.78
N ASP A 179 -2.19 16.19 -7.88
CA ASP A 179 -1.36 15.23 -7.15
C ASP A 179 -1.91 14.87 -5.77
N THR A 180 -3.04 15.51 -5.38
CA THR A 180 -3.70 15.32 -4.09
C THR A 180 -2.85 15.69 -2.87
N ASP A 181 -1.82 16.50 -3.06
CA ASP A 181 -0.95 16.97 -2.00
C ASP A 181 -1.66 17.89 -1.00
N SER A 182 -1.09 17.97 0.20
CA SER A 182 -1.59 18.88 1.22
C SER A 182 -1.22 20.31 0.88
N ILE A 183 -2.21 21.15 0.57
CA ILE A 183 -2.04 22.56 0.27
C ILE A 183 -2.25 23.39 1.53
N THR A 184 -1.37 24.37 1.72
CA THR A 184 -1.53 25.40 2.75
C THR A 184 -1.53 26.78 2.12
N TYR A 185 -2.34 27.67 2.67
CA TYR A 185 -2.48 29.04 2.20
C TYR A 185 -1.76 30.03 3.09
N SER A 186 -1.15 31.05 2.50
CA SER A 186 -0.58 32.19 3.23
C SER A 186 -0.79 33.49 2.43
N LEU A 187 -0.87 34.63 3.14
CA LEU A 187 -0.80 35.95 2.52
C LEU A 187 0.67 36.39 2.51
N ILE A 188 1.16 36.82 1.35
CA ILE A 188 2.49 37.43 1.22
C ILE A 188 2.47 38.84 1.81
N ASP A 189 1.37 39.56 1.57
CA ASP A 189 1.08 40.87 2.16
C ASP A 189 -0.33 40.83 2.78
N ASN A 190 -0.43 41.21 4.03
CA ASN A 190 -1.68 41.24 4.76
C ASN A 190 -2.19 42.68 5.05
N PHE A 191 -1.61 43.71 4.38
CA PHE A 191 -1.91 45.12 4.56
C PHE A 191 -1.82 45.55 6.02
N ASP A 192 -0.63 45.44 6.61
CA ASP A 192 -0.36 45.77 8.02
C ASP A 192 -1.34 45.11 9.00
N GLY A 193 -1.66 43.84 8.76
CA GLY A 193 -2.56 43.05 9.61
C GLY A 193 -4.04 43.36 9.43
N LYS A 194 -4.42 44.02 8.33
CA LYS A 194 -5.83 44.30 8.02
C LYS A 194 -6.59 43.07 7.54
N PHE A 195 -5.87 42.09 6.98
CA PHE A 195 -6.45 40.84 6.48
C PHE A 195 -5.72 39.64 7.05
N SER A 196 -6.41 38.54 7.15
CA SER A 196 -5.88 37.23 7.50
C SER A 196 -6.39 36.17 6.53
N ILE A 197 -5.66 35.07 6.39
CA ILE A 197 -6.09 33.91 5.60
C ILE A 197 -6.15 32.69 6.51
N ASP A 198 -7.17 31.88 6.34
CA ASP A 198 -7.22 30.55 6.92
C ASP A 198 -6.34 29.61 6.11
N GLN A 199 -5.34 29.01 6.77
CA GLN A 199 -4.31 28.18 6.13
C GLN A 199 -4.87 26.93 5.45
N ASN A 200 -6.00 26.42 5.91
CA ASN A 200 -6.58 25.17 5.41
C ASN A 200 -7.67 25.42 4.35
N THR A 201 -8.42 26.50 4.49
CA THR A 201 -9.58 26.78 3.62
C THR A 201 -9.31 27.83 2.56
N GLY A 202 -8.26 28.65 2.72
CA GLY A 202 -7.96 29.75 1.83
C GLY A 202 -8.95 30.92 1.92
N ALA A 203 -9.76 30.97 2.98
CA ALA A 203 -10.67 32.10 3.23
C ALA A 203 -9.89 33.32 3.72
N VAL A 204 -9.96 34.43 2.99
CA VAL A 204 -9.39 35.72 3.40
C VAL A 204 -10.47 36.53 4.11
N SER A 205 -10.15 37.00 5.30
CA SER A 205 -11.10 37.72 6.16
C SER A 205 -10.49 39.01 6.72
N VAL A 206 -11.34 39.95 7.06
CA VAL A 206 -10.97 41.19 7.75
C VAL A 206 -10.35 40.81 9.13
N ALA A 207 -9.15 41.28 9.41
CA ALA A 207 -8.45 41.06 10.68
C ALA A 207 -8.21 42.33 11.48
N GLY A 208 -8.25 43.50 10.85
CA GLY A 208 -8.06 44.78 11.49
C GLY A 208 -9.06 45.84 11.01
N LYS A 209 -9.14 46.94 11.72
CA LYS A 209 -10.00 48.07 11.33
C LYS A 209 -9.61 48.61 9.96
N LEU A 210 -10.57 48.70 9.05
CA LEU A 210 -10.44 49.34 7.76
C LEU A 210 -10.82 50.82 7.91
N ASP A 211 -10.20 51.71 7.14
CA ASP A 211 -10.45 53.15 7.15
C ASP A 211 -10.15 53.68 5.75
N PHE A 212 -11.17 54.01 5.02
CA PHE A 212 -11.07 54.40 3.62
C PHE A 212 -10.38 55.73 3.41
N GLU A 213 -10.62 56.68 4.33
CA GLU A 213 -10.07 58.04 4.23
C GLU A 213 -8.57 58.11 4.56
N ASN A 214 -8.09 57.15 5.35
CA ASN A 214 -6.69 57.10 5.80
C ASN A 214 -5.82 56.14 5.03
N GLN A 215 -6.35 55.47 4.04
CA GLN A 215 -5.53 54.59 3.16
C GLN A 215 -4.99 55.41 1.99
N SER A 216 -3.68 55.72 2.03
CA SER A 216 -2.96 56.15 0.82
C SER A 216 -2.80 54.93 -0.12
N LEU A 217 -3.34 55.06 -1.31
CA LEU A 217 -3.16 54.14 -2.44
C LEU A 217 -1.71 54.16 -2.88
#